data_99535dec9f4e92a3fbb1f11d6d3c0914
#
_entry.id   99535dec9f4e92a3fbb1f11d6d3c0914
#
_cell.length_a   1.000
_cell.length_b   1.000
_cell.length_c   1.000
_cell.angle_alpha   90.00
_cell.angle_beta   90.00
_cell.angle_gamma   90.00
#
_symmetry.space_group_name_H-M   'P 1'
#
loop_
_entity.id
_entity.type
_entity.pdbx_description
1 polymer ?
#
loop_
_entity_poly.entity_id
_entity_poly.type
_entity_poly.pdbx_seq_one_letter_code
_entity_poly.pdbx_strand_id
1 'polypeptide(L)'
;MSDVPFVIPLSSARAADVECVGPKAANLAALARAGLPTPGGFCLAAAAYRRQIAELGMQDLLARYNNADVTERRRISVTIRLALYERPIAPAVLDPLLATWRAQRAESGAPSAVRSSALIEDRKGANFAGQFESFLGIADETAFVTSVRACWAALWTTNARRYMENHDLSPADTAMAVLIQPLVDARASGGGLSETAEGQMLLSATWGLGSAIAQGEVVPDRITLSRQGFLRKNEAGRKDHRETCGHGEGAVPQAVPKELVSAPCLDAGQAVTLGRLLRKAEDIFGMPVEIEWALDAQGFKLLQARPLHVEPIVVPDAIWLQHPGLNGHPAGIGWGSGRAVVVNCECELSRVAPGDVLVTRVAGPALSQVLPHVSGVVAELGGSTSHLASLARERGIPMVLGVLDATLRIPDGSQVAVDGVAGIVRWIR
;
A
#
# COMPACT_ATOMS: atom_id res chain seq x y z
N MET A 1 33.88 9.76 -9.31
CA MET A 1 32.50 9.37 -8.97
C MET A 1 31.71 9.41 -10.26
N SER A 2 31.25 8.26 -10.80
CA SER A 2 30.45 8.23 -12.03
C SER A 2 29.17 9.02 -11.77
N ASP A 3 28.89 9.98 -12.64
CA ASP A 3 27.72 10.84 -12.57
C ASP A 3 26.46 9.97 -12.69
N VAL A 4 25.77 9.71 -11.58
CA VAL A 4 24.52 8.94 -11.59
C VAL A 4 23.45 9.84 -12.18
N PRO A 5 22.80 9.47 -13.28
CA PRO A 5 21.77 10.29 -13.86
C PRO A 5 20.60 10.44 -12.88
N PHE A 6 20.03 11.64 -12.82
CA PHE A 6 18.89 11.91 -11.93
C PHE A 6 17.62 11.18 -12.37
N VAL A 7 17.46 10.94 -13.65
CA VAL A 7 16.30 10.26 -14.24
C VAL A 7 16.74 8.92 -14.82
N ILE A 8 16.10 7.83 -14.38
CA ILE A 8 16.44 6.45 -14.74
C ILE A 8 15.19 5.78 -15.32
N PRO A 9 15.13 5.48 -16.64
CA PRO A 9 14.07 4.68 -17.21
C PRO A 9 13.98 3.29 -16.55
N LEU A 10 12.77 2.76 -16.29
CA LEU A 10 12.60 1.43 -15.69
C LEU A 10 13.14 0.30 -16.57
N SER A 11 13.26 0.51 -17.88
CA SER A 11 13.91 -0.42 -18.81
C SER A 11 15.44 -0.48 -18.67
N SER A 12 16.03 0.53 -18.01
CA SER A 12 17.49 0.58 -17.80
C SER A 12 17.96 -0.47 -16.80
N ALA A 13 19.16 -1.04 -17.01
CA ALA A 13 19.80 -1.93 -16.05
C ALA A 13 20.03 -1.26 -14.68
N ARG A 14 20.25 0.07 -14.65
CA ARG A 14 20.40 0.85 -13.41
C ARG A 14 19.13 0.90 -12.54
N ALA A 15 17.95 0.65 -13.11
CA ALA A 15 16.71 0.53 -12.34
C ALA A 15 16.66 -0.74 -11.46
N ALA A 16 17.66 -1.63 -11.55
CA ALA A 16 17.82 -2.76 -10.62
C ALA A 16 18.50 -2.37 -9.30
N ASP A 17 19.16 -1.22 -9.26
CA ASP A 17 19.90 -0.77 -8.08
C ASP A 17 18.94 -0.09 -7.10
N VAL A 18 18.58 -0.83 -6.04
CA VAL A 18 17.68 -0.35 -4.97
C VAL A 18 18.21 0.91 -4.29
N GLU A 19 19.54 1.04 -4.15
CA GLU A 19 20.17 2.22 -3.54
C GLU A 19 20.07 3.47 -4.44
N CYS A 20 19.75 3.29 -5.72
CA CYS A 20 19.50 4.38 -6.64
C CYS A 20 18.02 4.76 -6.77
N VAL A 21 17.13 3.76 -6.86
CA VAL A 21 15.74 3.99 -7.26
C VAL A 21 14.69 3.59 -6.21
N GLY A 22 15.14 3.00 -5.11
CA GLY A 22 14.27 2.43 -4.08
C GLY A 22 13.62 1.11 -4.52
N PRO A 23 13.08 0.33 -3.55
CA PRO A 23 12.59 -1.02 -3.81
C PRO A 23 11.35 -1.03 -4.72
N LYS A 24 10.43 -0.06 -4.61
CA LYS A 24 9.24 -0.03 -5.49
C LYS A 24 9.61 0.03 -6.97
N ALA A 25 10.52 0.93 -7.34
CA ALA A 25 10.96 1.06 -8.73
C ALA A 25 11.82 -0.12 -9.17
N ALA A 26 12.72 -0.61 -8.30
CA ALA A 26 13.57 -1.75 -8.60
C ALA A 26 12.78 -3.04 -8.81
N ASN A 27 11.79 -3.31 -7.95
CA ASN A 27 10.92 -4.47 -8.05
C ASN A 27 10.11 -4.43 -9.35
N LEU A 28 9.54 -3.29 -9.69
CA LEU A 28 8.79 -3.14 -10.93
C LEU A 28 9.67 -3.30 -12.17
N ALA A 29 10.89 -2.76 -12.15
CA ALA A 29 11.87 -2.95 -13.21
C ALA A 29 12.28 -4.42 -13.36
N ALA A 30 12.35 -5.19 -12.27
CA ALA A 30 12.61 -6.64 -12.31
C ALA A 30 11.48 -7.38 -13.01
N LEU A 31 10.21 -7.08 -12.69
CA LEU A 31 9.05 -7.66 -13.37
C LEU A 31 9.05 -7.34 -14.87
N ALA A 32 9.28 -6.07 -15.25
CA ALA A 32 9.32 -5.64 -16.63
C ALA A 32 10.42 -6.35 -17.43
N ARG A 33 11.63 -6.49 -16.88
CA ARG A 33 12.74 -7.22 -17.52
C ARG A 33 12.47 -8.71 -17.70
N ALA A 34 11.68 -9.30 -16.82
CA ALA A 34 11.22 -10.69 -16.94
C ALA A 34 10.02 -10.85 -17.91
N GLY A 35 9.61 -9.78 -18.59
CA GLY A 35 8.54 -9.79 -19.59
C GLY A 35 7.14 -9.78 -19.01
N LEU A 36 6.96 -9.46 -17.73
CA LEU A 36 5.63 -9.28 -17.15
C LEU A 36 5.07 -7.90 -17.56
N PRO A 37 3.74 -7.80 -17.77
CA PRO A 37 3.11 -6.56 -18.19
C PRO A 37 3.14 -5.53 -17.04
N THR A 38 3.81 -4.41 -17.27
CA THR A 38 3.86 -3.25 -16.37
C THR A 38 3.49 -1.98 -17.14
N PRO A 39 3.11 -0.88 -16.47
CA PRO A 39 2.86 0.39 -17.14
C PRO A 39 4.12 1.02 -17.77
N GLY A 40 5.32 0.54 -17.41
CA GLY A 40 6.56 1.22 -17.73
C GLY A 40 6.77 2.46 -16.87
N GLY A 41 7.55 3.43 -17.39
CA GLY A 41 7.84 4.67 -16.70
C GLY A 41 9.32 4.88 -16.40
N PHE A 42 9.60 5.78 -15.46
CA PHE A 42 10.95 6.11 -15.02
C PHE A 42 10.99 6.44 -13.55
N CYS A 43 12.19 6.46 -12.99
CA CYS A 43 12.42 6.83 -11.61
C CYS A 43 13.29 8.10 -11.53
N LEU A 44 12.87 9.07 -10.72
CA LEU A 44 13.72 10.15 -10.25
C LEU A 44 14.56 9.59 -9.09
N ALA A 45 15.86 9.43 -9.35
CA ALA A 45 16.77 8.71 -8.47
C ALA A 45 17.00 9.41 -7.12
N ALA A 46 17.41 8.65 -6.11
CA ALA A 46 17.81 9.16 -4.80
C ALA A 46 18.90 10.25 -4.87
N ALA A 47 19.75 10.21 -5.92
CA ALA A 47 20.75 11.26 -6.18
C ALA A 47 20.09 12.63 -6.42
N ALA A 48 18.90 12.68 -7.02
CA ALA A 48 18.15 13.94 -7.23
C ALA A 48 17.68 14.53 -5.89
N TYR A 49 17.18 13.70 -4.98
CA TYR A 49 16.82 14.12 -3.62
C TYR A 49 18.04 14.68 -2.88
N ARG A 50 19.18 13.96 -2.90
CA ARG A 50 20.41 14.41 -2.25
C ARG A 50 20.92 15.72 -2.86
N ARG A 51 20.80 15.88 -4.19
CA ARG A 51 21.15 17.13 -4.87
C ARG A 51 20.24 18.28 -4.41
N GLN A 52 18.93 18.04 -4.30
CA GLN A 52 17.97 19.04 -3.79
C GLN A 52 18.30 19.48 -2.36
N ILE A 53 18.59 18.53 -1.47
CA ILE A 53 19.01 18.83 -0.08
C ILE A 53 20.26 19.71 -0.06
N ALA A 54 21.23 19.44 -0.94
CA ALA A 54 22.44 20.24 -1.07
C ALA A 54 22.16 21.66 -1.58
N GLU A 55 21.30 21.79 -2.60
CA GLU A 55 20.90 23.08 -3.16
C GLU A 55 20.17 23.95 -2.14
N LEU A 56 19.38 23.32 -1.26
CA LEU A 56 18.68 23.99 -0.17
C LEU A 56 19.58 24.34 1.02
N GLY A 57 20.86 23.92 1.03
CA GLY A 57 21.78 24.16 2.15
C GLY A 57 21.40 23.43 3.44
N MET A 58 20.74 22.25 3.34
CA MET A 58 20.21 21.52 4.49
C MET A 58 21.13 20.42 5.05
N GLN A 59 22.36 20.27 4.51
CA GLN A 59 23.29 19.20 4.90
C GLN A 59 23.65 19.26 6.39
N ASP A 60 23.87 20.46 6.94
CA ASP A 60 24.21 20.63 8.35
C ASP A 60 23.05 20.24 9.27
N LEU A 61 21.81 20.46 8.83
CA LEU A 61 20.63 20.01 9.57
C LEU A 61 20.52 18.49 9.58
N LEU A 62 20.77 17.83 8.44
CA LEU A 62 20.82 16.37 8.39
C LEU A 62 21.92 15.80 9.32
N ALA A 63 23.13 16.35 9.27
CA ALA A 63 24.24 15.88 10.09
C ALA A 63 23.96 15.98 11.60
N ARG A 64 23.20 17.01 12.01
CA ARG A 64 22.84 17.22 13.41
C ARG A 64 21.63 16.38 13.87
N TYR A 65 20.79 15.92 12.95
CA TYR A 65 19.49 15.32 13.27
C TYR A 65 19.60 14.13 14.24
N ASN A 66 20.51 13.19 13.98
CA ASN A 66 20.63 11.96 14.78
C ASN A 66 21.13 12.21 16.20
N ASN A 67 21.88 13.29 16.42
CA ASN A 67 22.43 13.69 17.71
C ASN A 67 21.58 14.72 18.46
N ALA A 68 20.47 15.18 17.84
CA ALA A 68 19.57 16.18 18.41
C ALA A 68 18.57 15.55 19.39
N ASP A 69 18.10 16.34 20.35
CA ASP A 69 16.97 15.95 21.20
C ASP A 69 15.64 15.92 20.42
N VAL A 70 14.61 15.43 21.05
CA VAL A 70 13.26 15.25 20.41
C VAL A 70 12.69 16.57 19.89
N THR A 71 12.89 17.68 20.61
CA THR A 71 12.38 19.01 20.24
C THR A 71 13.13 19.53 19.02
N GLU A 72 14.44 19.43 19.02
CA GLU A 72 15.28 19.85 17.90
C GLU A 72 15.06 18.96 16.67
N ARG A 73 14.91 17.64 16.83
CA ARG A 73 14.53 16.74 15.72
C ARG A 73 13.24 17.15 15.07
N ARG A 74 12.23 17.53 15.85
CA ARG A 74 10.95 18.04 15.32
C ARG A 74 11.15 19.34 14.54
N ARG A 75 11.93 20.28 15.08
CA ARG A 75 12.23 21.55 14.42
C ARG A 75 12.95 21.33 13.10
N ILE A 76 14.01 20.54 13.09
CA ILE A 76 14.77 20.17 11.88
C ILE A 76 13.85 19.56 10.85
N SER A 77 13.00 18.59 11.25
CA SER A 77 12.07 17.91 10.34
C SER A 77 11.07 18.86 9.67
N VAL A 78 10.49 19.77 10.43
CA VAL A 78 9.58 20.79 9.89
C VAL A 78 10.32 21.71 8.91
N THR A 79 11.53 22.14 9.27
CA THR A 79 12.35 23.01 8.41
C THR A 79 12.68 22.35 7.08
N ILE A 80 13.17 21.09 7.10
CA ILE A 80 13.50 20.36 5.87
C ILE A 80 12.24 20.05 5.05
N ARG A 81 11.17 19.63 5.71
CA ARG A 81 9.90 19.34 5.05
C ARG A 81 9.33 20.55 4.30
N LEU A 82 9.28 21.71 4.96
CA LEU A 82 8.80 22.95 4.34
C LEU A 82 9.71 23.38 3.20
N ALA A 83 11.03 23.31 3.37
CA ALA A 83 11.96 23.67 2.31
C ALA A 83 11.82 22.78 1.07
N LEU A 84 11.64 21.47 1.24
CA LEU A 84 11.40 20.52 0.14
C LEU A 84 10.05 20.80 -0.56
N TYR A 85 9.03 21.17 0.21
CA TYR A 85 7.68 21.37 -0.34
C TYR A 85 7.51 22.75 -1.02
N GLU A 86 8.12 23.81 -0.49
CA GLU A 86 7.88 25.18 -0.96
C GLU A 86 8.94 25.69 -1.96
N ARG A 87 10.20 25.23 -1.81
CA ARG A 87 11.29 25.75 -2.65
C ARG A 87 11.31 25.09 -4.02
N PRO A 88 11.74 25.82 -5.07
CA PRO A 88 11.91 25.25 -6.41
C PRO A 88 12.86 24.05 -6.42
N ILE A 89 12.61 23.12 -7.33
CA ILE A 89 13.56 22.04 -7.61
C ILE A 89 14.79 22.63 -8.31
N ALA A 90 15.98 22.17 -7.92
CA ALA A 90 17.24 22.56 -8.52
C ALA A 90 17.20 22.39 -10.05
N PRO A 91 17.60 23.40 -10.86
CA PRO A 91 17.49 23.35 -12.33
C PRO A 91 18.15 22.11 -12.93
N ALA A 92 19.31 21.72 -12.41
CA ALA A 92 20.04 20.51 -12.86
C ALA A 92 19.22 19.21 -12.70
N VAL A 93 18.23 19.18 -11.79
CA VAL A 93 17.30 18.07 -11.60
C VAL A 93 16.02 18.28 -12.38
N LEU A 94 15.49 19.50 -12.35
CA LEU A 94 14.20 19.87 -12.93
C LEU A 94 14.18 19.69 -14.45
N ASP A 95 15.21 20.19 -15.14
CA ASP A 95 15.24 20.20 -16.61
C ASP A 95 15.16 18.77 -17.21
N PRO A 96 16.02 17.79 -16.82
CA PRO A 96 15.91 16.44 -17.32
C PRO A 96 14.63 15.73 -16.86
N LEU A 97 14.12 16.05 -15.66
CA LEU A 97 12.89 15.50 -15.14
C LEU A 97 11.69 15.91 -16.02
N LEU A 98 11.54 17.21 -16.30
CA LEU A 98 10.45 17.71 -17.13
C LEU A 98 10.55 17.24 -18.58
N ALA A 99 11.76 17.21 -19.15
CA ALA A 99 11.96 16.69 -20.50
C ALA A 99 11.49 15.24 -20.63
N THR A 100 11.85 14.38 -19.67
CA THR A 100 11.44 12.96 -19.66
C THR A 100 9.93 12.82 -19.42
N TRP A 101 9.37 13.58 -18.48
CA TRP A 101 7.94 13.53 -18.19
C TRP A 101 7.09 13.95 -19.38
N ARG A 102 7.48 15.05 -20.08
CA ARG A 102 6.79 15.52 -21.29
C ARG A 102 6.86 14.48 -22.43
N ALA A 103 8.01 13.83 -22.61
CA ALA A 103 8.17 12.75 -23.58
C ALA A 103 7.25 11.56 -23.27
N GLN A 104 7.23 11.10 -22.02
CA GLN A 104 6.34 10.01 -21.59
C GLN A 104 4.86 10.37 -21.79
N ARG A 105 4.47 11.59 -21.45
CA ARG A 105 3.09 12.07 -21.63
C ARG A 105 2.69 12.11 -23.12
N ALA A 106 3.60 12.56 -23.98
CA ALA A 106 3.36 12.61 -25.43
C ALA A 106 3.22 11.20 -26.02
N GLU A 107 3.97 10.24 -25.51
CA GLU A 107 3.94 8.83 -25.98
C GLU A 107 2.68 8.09 -25.47
N SER A 108 2.37 8.23 -24.18
CA SER A 108 1.28 7.46 -23.55
C SER A 108 -0.10 8.09 -23.74
N GLY A 109 -0.19 9.41 -23.90
CA GLY A 109 -1.45 10.17 -23.87
C GLY A 109 -2.16 10.17 -22.50
N ALA A 110 -1.61 9.45 -21.51
CA ALA A 110 -2.23 9.24 -20.20
C ALA A 110 -1.71 10.24 -19.15
N PRO A 111 -2.50 10.61 -18.15
CA PRO A 111 -1.99 11.29 -16.96
C PRO A 111 -0.94 10.42 -16.24
N SER A 112 -0.23 10.99 -15.28
CA SER A 112 0.82 10.26 -14.55
C SER A 112 0.37 9.84 -13.16
N ALA A 113 0.92 8.72 -12.69
CA ALA A 113 1.01 8.35 -11.28
C ALA A 113 2.42 8.69 -10.77
N VAL A 114 2.51 9.43 -9.67
CA VAL A 114 3.76 9.83 -9.00
C VAL A 114 3.79 9.19 -7.62
N ARG A 115 4.75 8.29 -7.38
CA ARG A 115 4.79 7.44 -6.20
C ARG A 115 6.13 7.57 -5.47
N SER A 116 6.10 7.74 -4.17
CA SER A 116 7.28 7.68 -3.32
C SER A 116 7.93 6.28 -3.38
N SER A 117 9.26 6.24 -3.44
CA SER A 117 10.08 5.01 -3.40
C SER A 117 11.28 5.27 -2.49
N ALA A 118 11.06 5.21 -1.17
CA ALA A 118 12.12 5.46 -0.19
C ALA A 118 13.09 4.29 -0.15
N LEU A 119 14.41 4.56 -0.04
CA LEU A 119 15.44 3.52 -0.05
C LEU A 119 15.35 2.54 1.12
N ILE A 120 14.60 2.89 2.14
CA ILE A 120 14.42 2.08 3.35
C ILE A 120 13.14 1.23 3.33
N GLU A 121 12.28 1.37 2.32
CA GLU A 121 11.08 0.54 2.18
C GLU A 121 11.44 -0.94 1.96
N ASP A 122 10.48 -1.84 2.22
CA ASP A 122 10.59 -3.29 2.02
C ASP A 122 11.78 -3.96 2.73
N ARG A 123 12.32 -3.35 3.78
CA ARG A 123 13.29 -4.01 4.66
C ARG A 123 12.58 -5.02 5.56
N LYS A 124 13.28 -6.06 5.97
CA LYS A 124 12.75 -7.08 6.89
C LYS A 124 12.22 -6.42 8.17
N GLY A 125 10.92 -6.53 8.41
CA GLY A 125 10.23 -5.94 9.56
C GLY A 125 9.82 -4.47 9.40
N ALA A 126 10.02 -3.84 8.21
CA ALA A 126 9.66 -2.45 7.95
C ALA A 126 9.22 -2.25 6.49
N ASN A 127 7.94 -2.49 6.18
CA ASN A 127 7.40 -2.40 4.82
C ASN A 127 6.89 -1.00 4.42
N PHE A 128 6.77 -0.07 5.37
CA PHE A 128 6.29 1.31 5.17
C PHE A 128 4.93 1.44 4.47
N ALA A 129 4.07 0.42 4.53
CA ALA A 129 2.76 0.47 3.91
C ALA A 129 1.94 1.67 4.42
N GLY A 130 1.44 2.50 3.49
CA GLY A 130 0.64 3.69 3.81
C GLY A 130 1.38 4.84 4.51
N GLN A 131 2.72 4.77 4.66
CA GLN A 131 3.49 5.85 5.29
C GLN A 131 3.83 6.98 4.30
N PHE A 132 3.89 6.68 3.01
CA PHE A 132 4.25 7.61 1.96
C PHE A 132 3.13 7.78 0.95
N GLU A 133 3.04 8.98 0.39
CA GLU A 133 1.97 9.39 -0.50
C GLU A 133 2.19 8.90 -1.94
N SER A 134 1.07 8.73 -2.65
CA SER A 134 1.01 8.50 -4.09
C SER A 134 0.00 9.47 -4.69
N PHE A 135 0.36 10.11 -5.79
CA PHE A 135 -0.47 11.07 -6.51
C PHE A 135 -0.88 10.47 -7.85
N LEU A 136 -2.18 10.39 -8.09
CA LEU A 136 -2.76 9.81 -9.30
C LEU A 136 -3.43 10.88 -10.15
N GLY A 137 -3.47 10.68 -11.47
CA GLY A 137 -4.17 11.57 -12.37
C GLY A 137 -3.45 12.88 -12.66
N ILE A 138 -2.13 12.92 -12.50
CA ILE A 138 -1.34 14.14 -12.70
C ILE A 138 -1.23 14.46 -14.19
N ALA A 139 -1.89 15.57 -14.61
CA ALA A 139 -2.03 15.94 -16.01
C ALA A 139 -1.25 17.20 -16.40
N ASP A 140 -0.96 18.11 -15.48
CA ASP A 140 -0.22 19.35 -15.75
C ASP A 140 1.13 19.40 -15.02
N GLU A 141 2.00 20.29 -15.53
CA GLU A 141 3.38 20.39 -15.06
C GLU A 141 3.49 20.93 -13.63
N THR A 142 2.61 21.84 -13.25
CA THR A 142 2.61 22.44 -11.91
C THR A 142 2.23 21.40 -10.87
N ALA A 143 1.19 20.62 -11.14
CA ALA A 143 0.77 19.48 -10.31
C ALA A 143 1.86 18.41 -10.26
N PHE A 144 2.55 18.15 -11.38
CA PHE A 144 3.64 17.18 -11.44
C PHE A 144 4.82 17.57 -10.54
N VAL A 145 5.32 18.78 -10.68
CA VAL A 145 6.42 19.32 -9.85
C VAL A 145 6.02 19.35 -8.37
N THR A 146 4.79 19.73 -8.08
CA THR A 146 4.25 19.73 -6.70
C THR A 146 4.21 18.33 -6.12
N SER A 147 3.75 17.33 -6.89
CA SER A 147 3.71 15.92 -6.45
C SER A 147 5.11 15.37 -6.16
N VAL A 148 6.10 15.69 -6.97
CA VAL A 148 7.49 15.29 -6.73
C VAL A 148 8.03 15.90 -5.43
N ARG A 149 7.79 17.19 -5.20
CA ARG A 149 8.18 17.85 -3.94
C ARG A 149 7.47 17.25 -2.73
N ALA A 150 6.18 16.96 -2.86
CA ALA A 150 5.40 16.30 -1.82
C ALA A 150 5.93 14.90 -1.49
N CYS A 151 6.29 14.09 -2.50
CA CYS A 151 6.95 12.79 -2.29
C CYS A 151 8.24 12.95 -1.48
N TRP A 152 9.10 13.90 -1.82
CA TRP A 152 10.33 14.15 -1.06
C TRP A 152 10.06 14.61 0.37
N ALA A 153 9.09 15.50 0.55
CA ALA A 153 8.69 16.03 1.85
C ALA A 153 8.05 14.96 2.76
N ALA A 154 7.43 13.92 2.16
CA ALA A 154 6.77 12.83 2.89
C ALA A 154 7.73 12.08 3.83
N LEU A 155 9.02 11.98 3.48
CA LEU A 155 10.05 11.37 4.33
C LEU A 155 10.15 12.02 5.72
N TRP A 156 9.81 13.30 5.84
CA TRP A 156 9.92 14.14 7.03
C TRP A 156 8.59 14.36 7.76
N THR A 157 7.52 13.67 7.37
CA THR A 157 6.23 13.73 8.07
C THR A 157 6.32 13.12 9.48
N THR A 158 5.44 13.55 10.37
CA THR A 158 5.40 13.02 11.74
C THR A 158 5.15 11.50 11.75
N ASN A 159 4.25 11.01 10.89
CA ASN A 159 3.92 9.58 10.80
C ASN A 159 5.13 8.77 10.30
N ALA A 160 5.75 9.19 9.21
CA ALA A 160 6.93 8.50 8.66
C ALA A 160 8.09 8.48 9.68
N ARG A 161 8.37 9.60 10.36
CA ARG A 161 9.42 9.65 11.38
C ARG A 161 9.15 8.75 12.57
N ARG A 162 7.91 8.75 13.13
CA ARG A 162 7.54 7.85 14.22
C ARG A 162 7.66 6.38 13.82
N TYR A 163 7.23 6.07 12.59
CA TYR A 163 7.39 4.73 12.06
C TYR A 163 8.87 4.34 11.98
N MET A 164 9.73 5.21 11.46
CA MET A 164 11.18 4.98 11.41
C MET A 164 11.80 4.82 12.79
N GLU A 165 11.47 5.70 13.74
CA GLU A 165 11.94 5.63 15.13
C GLU A 165 11.60 4.28 15.78
N ASN A 166 10.41 3.72 15.53
CA ASN A 166 9.99 2.41 16.04
C ASN A 166 10.76 1.23 15.42
N HIS A 167 11.50 1.47 14.33
CA HIS A 167 12.32 0.47 13.62
C HIS A 167 13.80 0.80 13.64
N ASP A 168 14.26 1.68 14.55
CA ASP A 168 15.63 2.14 14.66
C ASP A 168 16.19 2.73 13.35
N LEU A 169 15.34 3.43 12.59
CA LEU A 169 15.66 4.08 11.33
C LEU A 169 15.61 5.61 11.46
N SER A 170 16.38 6.31 10.63
CA SER A 170 16.41 7.77 10.59
C SER A 170 16.16 8.31 9.18
N PRO A 171 15.33 9.36 9.03
CA PRO A 171 15.16 10.03 7.74
C PRO A 171 16.44 10.74 7.27
N ALA A 172 17.36 11.06 8.16
CA ALA A 172 18.64 11.68 7.82
C ALA A 172 19.62 10.72 7.14
N ASP A 173 19.47 9.40 7.37
CA ASP A 173 20.37 8.36 6.87
C ASP A 173 19.85 7.70 5.58
N THR A 174 18.79 8.24 5.00
CA THR A 174 18.16 7.68 3.80
C THR A 174 17.89 8.75 2.73
N ALA A 175 17.25 8.35 1.65
CA ALA A 175 16.80 9.24 0.59
C ALA A 175 15.49 8.76 -0.01
N MET A 176 14.79 9.68 -0.69
CA MET A 176 13.53 9.42 -1.37
C MET A 176 13.72 9.48 -2.88
N ALA A 177 13.62 8.34 -3.54
CA ALA A 177 13.41 8.28 -4.98
C ALA A 177 11.92 8.44 -5.29
N VAL A 178 11.58 8.80 -6.52
CA VAL A 178 10.19 8.96 -6.96
C VAL A 178 9.97 8.14 -8.23
N LEU A 179 8.98 7.26 -8.20
CA LEU A 179 8.56 6.47 -9.36
C LEU A 179 7.46 7.22 -10.11
N ILE A 180 7.65 7.45 -11.40
CA ILE A 180 6.72 8.11 -12.29
C ILE A 180 6.28 7.12 -13.38
N GLN A 181 4.96 6.93 -13.51
CA GLN A 181 4.37 5.97 -14.44
C GLN A 181 3.20 6.60 -15.20
N PRO A 182 2.91 6.15 -16.43
CA PRO A 182 1.60 6.41 -17.01
C PRO A 182 0.51 5.81 -16.12
N LEU A 183 -0.54 6.57 -15.85
CA LEU A 183 -1.69 6.05 -15.11
C LEU A 183 -2.47 5.08 -16.01
N VAL A 184 -2.73 3.89 -15.50
CA VAL A 184 -3.55 2.89 -16.19
C VAL A 184 -5.01 3.27 -16.05
N ASP A 185 -5.73 3.37 -17.18
CA ASP A 185 -7.19 3.58 -17.19
C ASP A 185 -7.90 2.27 -16.82
N ALA A 186 -7.94 2.01 -15.52
CA ALA A 186 -8.36 0.74 -14.99
C ALA A 186 -9.88 0.56 -15.01
N ARG A 187 -10.36 -0.47 -15.70
CA ARG A 187 -11.73 -0.97 -15.55
C ARG A 187 -11.91 -1.64 -14.18
N ALA A 188 -10.93 -2.39 -13.76
CA ALA A 188 -10.85 -3.05 -12.46
C ALA A 188 -9.39 -3.05 -11.99
N SER A 189 -9.19 -3.09 -10.68
CA SER A 189 -7.87 -3.13 -10.06
C SER A 189 -7.94 -3.84 -8.71
N GLY A 190 -6.78 -4.09 -8.13
CA GLY A 190 -6.74 -4.70 -6.81
C GLY A 190 -5.35 -5.18 -6.44
N GLY A 191 -5.31 -6.16 -5.55
CA GLY A 191 -4.10 -6.78 -5.08
C GLY A 191 -4.12 -8.30 -5.19
N GLY A 192 -2.98 -8.91 -4.90
CA GLY A 192 -2.86 -10.36 -4.87
C GLY A 192 -1.76 -10.80 -3.92
N LEU A 193 -2.05 -11.84 -3.15
CA LEU A 193 -1.08 -12.55 -2.31
C LEU A 193 -0.76 -13.87 -2.98
N SER A 194 0.49 -14.12 -3.27
CA SER A 194 0.89 -15.37 -3.96
C SER A 194 0.79 -16.60 -3.05
N GLU A 195 0.84 -16.37 -1.74
CA GLU A 195 0.65 -17.42 -0.75
C GLU A 195 -0.08 -16.87 0.48
N THR A 196 -1.04 -17.65 0.98
CA THR A 196 -1.67 -17.45 2.28
C THR A 196 -1.19 -18.55 3.23
N ALA A 197 -1.44 -18.40 4.53
CA ALA A 197 -1.09 -19.44 5.50
C ALA A 197 -1.82 -20.78 5.26
N GLU A 198 -2.90 -20.79 4.46
CA GLU A 198 -3.60 -22.01 4.00
C GLU A 198 -2.96 -22.62 2.74
N GLY A 199 -1.84 -22.08 2.26
CA GLY A 199 -1.17 -22.54 1.04
C GLY A 199 -1.96 -22.27 -0.24
N GLN A 200 -2.71 -21.19 -0.29
CA GLN A 200 -3.49 -20.76 -1.45
C GLN A 200 -3.00 -19.41 -1.97
N MET A 201 -3.41 -19.04 -3.17
CA MET A 201 -3.30 -17.66 -3.68
C MET A 201 -4.61 -16.92 -3.42
N LEU A 202 -4.50 -15.64 -3.05
CA LEU A 202 -5.65 -14.78 -2.79
C LEU A 202 -5.56 -13.54 -3.66
N LEU A 203 -6.63 -13.24 -4.40
CA LEU A 203 -6.77 -12.00 -5.18
C LEU A 203 -7.92 -11.17 -4.61
N SER A 204 -7.74 -9.87 -4.56
CA SER A 204 -8.78 -8.88 -4.26
C SER A 204 -9.05 -8.03 -5.49
N ALA A 205 -10.32 -7.68 -5.76
CA ALA A 205 -10.67 -6.86 -6.92
C ALA A 205 -11.74 -5.81 -6.60
N THR A 206 -11.61 -4.63 -7.20
CA THR A 206 -12.62 -3.56 -7.20
C THR A 206 -12.74 -2.94 -8.58
N TRP A 207 -13.81 -2.15 -8.79
CA TRP A 207 -13.98 -1.37 -10.00
C TRP A 207 -13.10 -0.11 -9.99
N GLY A 208 -12.58 0.27 -11.15
CA GLY A 208 -11.76 1.48 -11.30
C GLY A 208 -10.37 1.37 -10.68
N LEU A 209 -9.87 2.46 -10.13
CA LEU A 209 -8.55 2.56 -9.49
C LEU A 209 -8.53 1.86 -8.13
N GLY A 210 -7.36 1.35 -7.72
CA GLY A 210 -7.18 0.56 -6.50
C GLY A 210 -7.18 1.34 -5.18
N SER A 211 -7.31 2.64 -5.23
CA SER A 211 -7.32 3.53 -4.06
C SER A 211 -8.43 3.19 -3.06
N ALA A 212 -9.63 2.86 -3.53
CA ALA A 212 -10.74 2.48 -2.66
C ALA A 212 -10.45 1.20 -1.82
N ILE A 213 -9.68 0.23 -2.36
CA ILE A 213 -9.20 -0.91 -1.57
C ILE A 213 -8.10 -0.46 -0.61
N ALA A 214 -7.13 0.31 -1.09
CA ALA A 214 -5.99 0.74 -0.31
C ALA A 214 -6.41 1.56 0.93
N GLN A 215 -7.46 2.37 0.80
CA GLN A 215 -8.03 3.19 1.86
C GLN A 215 -9.06 2.44 2.72
N GLY A 216 -9.44 1.21 2.31
CA GLY A 216 -10.42 0.40 3.04
C GLY A 216 -11.85 0.90 2.95
N GLU A 217 -12.24 1.52 1.84
CA GLU A 217 -13.56 2.16 1.65
C GLU A 217 -14.61 1.22 1.09
N VAL A 218 -14.22 0.12 0.46
CA VAL A 218 -15.10 -0.88 -0.13
C VAL A 218 -14.81 -2.28 0.40
N VAL A 219 -15.74 -3.20 0.25
CA VAL A 219 -15.48 -4.64 0.39
C VAL A 219 -15.16 -5.19 -0.99
N PRO A 220 -13.89 -5.50 -1.30
CA PRO A 220 -13.50 -6.02 -2.61
C PRO A 220 -14.01 -7.44 -2.83
N ASP A 221 -13.97 -7.89 -4.08
CA ASP A 221 -14.13 -9.32 -4.39
C ASP A 221 -13.01 -10.13 -3.75
N ARG A 222 -13.34 -11.34 -3.33
CA ARG A 222 -12.39 -12.33 -2.81
C ARG A 222 -12.30 -13.50 -3.77
N ILE A 223 -11.13 -13.67 -4.37
CA ILE A 223 -10.88 -14.72 -5.36
C ILE A 223 -9.76 -15.61 -4.84
N THR A 224 -10.05 -16.90 -4.65
CA THR A 224 -9.08 -17.86 -4.12
C THR A 224 -8.70 -18.85 -5.23
N LEU A 225 -7.39 -19.05 -5.41
CA LEU A 225 -6.85 -20.04 -6.34
C LEU A 225 -5.92 -21.01 -5.59
N SER A 226 -5.84 -22.24 -6.09
CA SER A 226 -4.77 -23.15 -5.62
C SER A 226 -3.40 -22.63 -6.07
N ARG A 227 -2.33 -23.13 -5.44
CA ARG A 227 -0.95 -22.83 -5.85
C ARG A 227 -0.64 -23.29 -7.29
N GLN A 228 -1.41 -24.22 -7.84
CA GLN A 228 -1.32 -24.67 -9.25
C GLN A 228 -2.10 -23.76 -10.22
N GLY A 229 -2.81 -22.74 -9.70
CA GLY A 229 -3.56 -21.78 -10.50
C GLY A 229 -5.01 -22.16 -10.81
N PHE A 230 -5.57 -23.19 -10.17
CA PHE A 230 -6.99 -23.53 -10.32
C PHE A 230 -7.87 -22.63 -9.47
N LEU A 231 -8.89 -22.05 -10.07
CA LEU A 231 -9.89 -21.24 -9.36
C LEU A 231 -10.64 -22.13 -8.35
N ARG A 232 -10.65 -21.71 -7.09
CA ARG A 232 -11.37 -22.38 -6.00
C ARG A 232 -12.67 -21.66 -5.68
N LYS A 233 -12.60 -20.32 -5.55
CA LYS A 233 -13.73 -19.47 -5.16
C LYS A 233 -13.61 -18.11 -5.86
N ASN A 234 -14.75 -17.56 -6.25
CA ASN A 234 -14.87 -16.18 -6.72
C ASN A 234 -16.10 -15.57 -6.03
N GLU A 235 -15.86 -14.86 -4.92
CA GLU A 235 -16.89 -14.25 -4.09
C GLU A 235 -16.92 -12.75 -4.35
N ALA A 236 -18.05 -12.27 -4.85
CA ALA A 236 -18.24 -10.84 -5.06
C ALA A 236 -18.32 -10.10 -3.72
N GLY A 237 -17.60 -9.00 -3.61
CA GLY A 237 -17.71 -8.07 -2.50
C GLY A 237 -18.86 -7.06 -2.69
N ARG A 238 -18.81 -5.96 -1.92
CA ARG A 238 -19.73 -4.84 -2.06
C ARG A 238 -18.95 -3.57 -2.39
N LYS A 239 -19.09 -3.09 -3.62
CA LYS A 239 -18.31 -2.01 -4.23
C LYS A 239 -19.26 -0.93 -4.73
N ASP A 240 -19.78 -0.11 -3.82
CA ASP A 240 -20.80 0.91 -4.11
C ASP A 240 -20.24 2.19 -4.74
N HIS A 241 -18.92 2.40 -4.62
CA HIS A 241 -18.23 3.47 -5.33
C HIS A 241 -16.90 2.96 -5.94
N ARG A 242 -16.37 3.74 -6.86
CA ARG A 242 -15.10 3.52 -7.52
C ARG A 242 -14.41 4.86 -7.72
N GLU A 243 -13.09 4.85 -7.83
CA GLU A 243 -12.34 5.99 -8.33
C GLU A 243 -12.01 5.78 -9.81
N THR A 244 -12.16 6.83 -10.60
CA THR A 244 -11.80 6.86 -12.01
C THR A 244 -10.89 8.05 -12.29
N CYS A 245 -10.15 7.99 -13.38
CA CYS A 245 -9.34 9.10 -13.82
C CYS A 245 -10.24 10.21 -14.39
N GLY A 246 -10.37 11.33 -13.69
CA GLY A 246 -10.98 12.55 -14.24
C GLY A 246 -10.03 13.21 -15.23
N HIS A 247 -10.54 13.63 -16.41
CA HIS A 247 -9.73 14.37 -17.39
C HIS A 247 -9.32 15.73 -16.81
N GLY A 248 -8.11 15.77 -16.18
CA GLY A 248 -7.53 17.00 -15.60
C GLY A 248 -7.82 17.25 -14.12
N GLU A 249 -8.64 16.44 -13.45
CA GLU A 249 -9.06 16.63 -12.05
C GLU A 249 -8.47 15.60 -11.07
N GLY A 250 -7.53 14.75 -11.52
CA GLY A 250 -7.00 13.67 -10.69
C GLY A 250 -7.92 12.45 -10.63
N ALA A 251 -7.83 11.67 -9.56
CA ALA A 251 -8.76 10.58 -9.29
C ALA A 251 -10.07 11.14 -8.72
N VAL A 252 -11.19 10.79 -9.36
CA VAL A 252 -12.53 11.30 -9.00
C VAL A 252 -13.41 10.13 -8.54
N PRO A 253 -14.06 10.24 -7.36
CA PRO A 253 -14.99 9.23 -6.89
C PRO A 253 -16.28 9.24 -7.73
N GLN A 254 -16.75 8.05 -8.08
CA GLN A 254 -17.99 7.81 -8.81
C GLN A 254 -18.79 6.70 -8.17
N ALA A 255 -20.11 6.84 -8.14
CA ALA A 255 -21.01 5.75 -7.76
C ALA A 255 -20.92 4.61 -8.78
N VAL A 256 -20.88 3.38 -8.29
CA VAL A 256 -20.96 2.19 -9.14
C VAL A 256 -22.43 1.92 -9.48
N PRO A 257 -22.78 1.59 -10.74
CA PRO A 257 -24.12 1.17 -11.10
C PRO A 257 -24.63 0.03 -10.19
N LYS A 258 -25.92 0.06 -9.81
CA LYS A 258 -26.47 -0.84 -8.80
C LYS A 258 -26.26 -2.32 -9.12
N GLU A 259 -26.34 -2.68 -10.40
CA GLU A 259 -26.11 -4.03 -10.93
C GLU A 259 -24.66 -4.51 -10.77
N LEU A 260 -23.71 -3.60 -10.68
CA LEU A 260 -22.27 -3.89 -10.54
C LEU A 260 -21.79 -3.87 -9.09
N VAL A 261 -22.56 -3.32 -8.15
CA VAL A 261 -22.15 -3.20 -6.72
C VAL A 261 -21.72 -4.55 -6.14
N SER A 262 -22.48 -5.61 -6.45
CA SER A 262 -22.20 -6.98 -5.99
C SER A 262 -21.89 -7.94 -7.14
N ALA A 263 -21.47 -7.42 -8.30
CA ALA A 263 -21.01 -8.24 -9.42
C ALA A 263 -19.50 -8.47 -9.34
N PRO A 264 -18.97 -9.66 -9.71
CA PRO A 264 -17.54 -9.89 -9.76
C PRO A 264 -16.85 -8.97 -10.78
N CYS A 265 -15.72 -8.38 -10.39
CA CYS A 265 -14.91 -7.53 -11.28
C CYS A 265 -14.13 -8.34 -12.31
N LEU A 266 -13.81 -9.59 -12.00
CA LEU A 266 -13.10 -10.52 -12.87
C LEU A 266 -13.94 -11.75 -13.14
N ASP A 267 -13.95 -12.22 -14.38
CA ASP A 267 -14.43 -13.55 -14.73
C ASP A 267 -13.39 -14.64 -14.33
N ALA A 268 -13.80 -15.91 -14.45
CA ALA A 268 -12.95 -17.05 -14.09
C ALA A 268 -11.64 -17.12 -14.91
N GLY A 269 -11.68 -16.79 -16.20
CA GLY A 269 -10.53 -16.79 -17.08
C GLY A 269 -9.54 -15.69 -16.73
N GLN A 270 -10.04 -14.50 -16.42
CA GLN A 270 -9.27 -13.36 -15.95
C GLN A 270 -8.61 -13.65 -14.59
N ALA A 271 -9.33 -14.24 -13.65
CA ALA A 271 -8.80 -14.62 -12.35
C ALA A 271 -7.65 -15.63 -12.48
N VAL A 272 -7.79 -16.65 -13.33
CA VAL A 272 -6.73 -17.63 -13.61
C VAL A 272 -5.53 -16.97 -14.30
N THR A 273 -5.76 -16.05 -15.22
CA THR A 273 -4.69 -15.32 -15.92
C THR A 273 -3.89 -14.46 -14.95
N LEU A 274 -4.57 -13.72 -14.06
CA LEU A 274 -3.91 -12.93 -13.02
C LEU A 274 -3.14 -13.83 -12.03
N GLY A 275 -3.71 -14.98 -11.64
CA GLY A 275 -3.03 -15.97 -10.80
C GLY A 275 -1.72 -16.49 -11.42
N ARG A 276 -1.67 -16.65 -12.75
CA ARG A 276 -0.42 -17.01 -13.45
C ARG A 276 0.61 -15.88 -13.41
N LEU A 277 0.19 -14.62 -13.54
CA LEU A 277 1.08 -13.47 -13.42
C LEU A 277 1.64 -13.36 -12.00
N LEU A 278 0.80 -13.57 -11.00
CA LEU A 278 1.18 -13.58 -9.59
C LEU A 278 2.22 -14.67 -9.28
N ARG A 279 2.04 -15.89 -9.81
CA ARG A 279 3.02 -16.98 -9.68
C ARG A 279 4.35 -16.63 -10.34
N LYS A 280 4.31 -16.10 -11.56
CA LYS A 280 5.53 -15.64 -12.26
C LYS A 280 6.27 -14.56 -11.47
N ALA A 281 5.53 -13.62 -10.86
CA ALA A 281 6.14 -12.62 -9.98
C ALA A 281 6.83 -13.28 -8.80
N GLU A 282 6.21 -14.25 -8.12
CA GLU A 282 6.83 -15.01 -7.04
C GLU A 282 8.10 -15.74 -7.50
N ASP A 283 8.07 -16.40 -8.67
CA ASP A 283 9.24 -17.09 -9.22
C ASP A 283 10.42 -16.13 -9.47
N ILE A 284 10.14 -14.87 -9.88
CA ILE A 284 11.18 -13.83 -10.09
C ILE A 284 11.81 -13.41 -8.76
N PHE A 285 11.01 -13.27 -7.70
CA PHE A 285 11.50 -12.87 -6.38
C PHE A 285 12.09 -14.04 -5.58
N GLY A 286 11.77 -15.30 -5.95
CA GLY A 286 12.20 -16.51 -5.25
C GLY A 286 11.55 -16.68 -3.86
N MET A 287 10.49 -15.94 -3.57
CA MET A 287 9.75 -15.95 -2.32
C MET A 287 8.32 -15.46 -2.52
N PRO A 288 7.38 -15.73 -1.59
CA PRO A 288 6.03 -15.21 -1.67
C PRO A 288 6.01 -13.69 -1.87
N VAL A 289 5.04 -13.23 -2.68
CA VAL A 289 4.90 -11.80 -3.02
C VAL A 289 3.47 -11.31 -2.87
N GLU A 290 3.36 -10.02 -2.56
CA GLU A 290 2.15 -9.24 -2.71
C GLU A 290 2.28 -8.37 -3.96
N ILE A 291 1.25 -8.34 -4.81
CA ILE A 291 1.19 -7.48 -5.99
C ILE A 291 0.04 -6.49 -5.91
N GLU A 292 0.21 -5.34 -6.56
CA GLU A 292 -0.89 -4.46 -7.01
C GLU A 292 -1.04 -4.62 -8.53
N TRP A 293 -2.26 -4.63 -9.00
CA TRP A 293 -2.57 -4.81 -10.42
C TRP A 293 -3.72 -3.92 -10.89
N ALA A 294 -3.76 -3.65 -12.18
CA ALA A 294 -4.87 -3.02 -12.87
C ALA A 294 -5.20 -3.80 -14.15
N LEU A 295 -6.46 -3.75 -14.57
CA LEU A 295 -6.96 -4.32 -15.81
C LEU A 295 -7.55 -3.19 -16.65
N ASP A 296 -6.94 -2.92 -17.79
CA ASP A 296 -7.42 -2.00 -18.81
C ASP A 296 -7.92 -2.74 -20.08
N ALA A 297 -8.17 -2.00 -21.14
CA ALA A 297 -8.58 -2.57 -22.43
C ALA A 297 -7.49 -3.43 -23.10
N GLN A 298 -6.22 -3.24 -22.75
CA GLN A 298 -5.07 -3.98 -23.25
C GLN A 298 -4.72 -5.21 -22.40
N GLY A 299 -5.32 -5.37 -21.22
CA GLY A 299 -5.09 -6.49 -20.34
C GLY A 299 -4.54 -6.09 -18.96
N PHE A 300 -4.00 -7.06 -18.24
CA PHE A 300 -3.43 -6.82 -16.92
C PHE A 300 -2.13 -6.02 -16.97
N LYS A 301 -1.95 -5.15 -15.98
CA LYS A 301 -0.69 -4.46 -15.67
C LYS A 301 -0.36 -4.67 -14.20
N LEU A 302 0.86 -5.10 -13.90
CA LEU A 302 1.37 -5.14 -12.53
C LEU A 302 1.91 -3.75 -12.18
N LEU A 303 1.34 -3.15 -11.13
CA LEU A 303 1.64 -1.78 -10.71
C LEU A 303 2.72 -1.73 -9.65
N GLN A 304 2.79 -2.76 -8.83
CA GLN A 304 3.78 -2.93 -7.75
C GLN A 304 3.90 -4.41 -7.40
N ALA A 305 5.09 -4.81 -6.92
CA ALA A 305 5.30 -6.08 -6.23
C ALA A 305 6.24 -5.88 -5.06
N ARG A 306 6.02 -6.63 -3.98
CA ARG A 306 6.88 -6.63 -2.79
C ARG A 306 6.93 -8.01 -2.15
N PRO A 307 8.01 -8.33 -1.42
CA PRO A 307 8.10 -9.55 -0.63
C PRO A 307 6.93 -9.68 0.37
N LEU A 308 6.40 -10.89 0.50
CA LEU A 308 5.35 -11.24 1.44
C LEU A 308 5.90 -12.24 2.45
N HIS A 309 5.80 -11.92 3.74
CA HIS A 309 6.10 -12.87 4.80
C HIS A 309 4.81 -13.59 5.21
N VAL A 310 4.84 -14.93 5.12
CA VAL A 310 3.72 -15.81 5.49
C VAL A 310 4.11 -16.58 6.75
N GLU A 311 3.33 -16.43 7.82
CA GLU A 311 3.53 -17.22 9.04
C GLU A 311 2.51 -18.37 9.12
N PRO A 312 2.91 -19.54 9.66
CA PRO A 312 2.00 -20.66 9.84
C PRO A 312 0.91 -20.36 10.88
N ILE A 313 -0.25 -21.00 10.69
CA ILE A 313 -1.40 -20.86 11.58
C ILE A 313 -1.10 -21.57 12.92
N VAL A 314 -1.39 -20.88 14.03
CA VAL A 314 -1.54 -21.49 15.34
C VAL A 314 -2.94 -21.14 15.85
N VAL A 315 -3.87 -22.11 15.88
CA VAL A 315 -5.21 -21.92 16.49
C VAL A 315 -5.17 -22.48 17.90
N PRO A 316 -5.26 -21.64 18.93
CA PRO A 316 -5.00 -22.10 20.31
C PRO A 316 -6.14 -22.85 20.97
N ASP A 317 -7.44 -22.58 20.67
CA ASP A 317 -8.54 -23.08 21.50
C ASP A 317 -9.75 -23.62 20.74
N ALA A 318 -10.07 -24.89 20.97
CA ALA A 318 -11.25 -25.56 20.42
C ALA A 318 -12.59 -24.97 20.90
N ILE A 319 -12.59 -24.24 22.02
CA ILE A 319 -13.82 -23.63 22.58
C ILE A 319 -14.44 -22.60 21.62
N TRP A 320 -13.62 -21.84 20.91
CA TRP A 320 -14.10 -20.86 19.96
C TRP A 320 -14.80 -21.47 18.75
N LEU A 321 -14.50 -22.71 18.38
CA LEU A 321 -15.10 -23.41 17.25
C LEU A 321 -16.58 -23.72 17.47
N GLN A 322 -17.05 -23.69 18.71
CA GLN A 322 -18.46 -23.95 19.07
C GLN A 322 -19.35 -22.71 18.93
N HIS A 323 -18.77 -21.53 18.76
CA HIS A 323 -19.49 -20.26 18.64
C HIS A 323 -19.72 -19.86 17.18
N PRO A 324 -20.86 -19.21 16.88
CA PRO A 324 -21.13 -18.73 15.53
C PRO A 324 -20.06 -17.74 15.10
N GLY A 325 -19.62 -17.85 13.85
CA GLY A 325 -18.58 -17.00 13.26
C GLY A 325 -19.14 -16.07 12.21
N LEU A 326 -18.53 -14.88 12.06
CA LEU A 326 -18.61 -14.01 10.91
C LEU A 326 -17.41 -14.23 10.02
N ASN A 327 -17.64 -14.26 8.72
CA ASN A 327 -16.56 -14.38 7.73
C ASN A 327 -16.22 -13.01 7.14
N GLY A 328 -14.95 -12.81 6.89
CA GLY A 328 -14.42 -11.65 6.22
C GLY A 328 -13.17 -12.00 5.42
N HIS A 329 -12.44 -10.98 5.00
CA HIS A 329 -11.16 -11.13 4.32
C HIS A 329 -10.04 -11.33 5.36
N PRO A 330 -9.21 -12.39 5.24
CA PRO A 330 -8.01 -12.52 6.05
C PRO A 330 -7.06 -11.36 5.72
N ALA A 331 -6.76 -10.55 6.69
CA ALA A 331 -6.03 -9.29 6.48
C ALA A 331 -4.81 -9.15 7.39
N GLY A 332 -4.76 -9.89 8.48
CA GLY A 332 -3.61 -10.01 9.38
C GLY A 332 -3.04 -11.42 9.39
N ILE A 333 -2.20 -11.70 10.36
CA ILE A 333 -1.65 -13.03 10.64
C ILE A 333 -1.94 -13.43 12.08
N GLY A 334 -1.97 -14.74 12.33
CA GLY A 334 -2.18 -15.27 13.67
C GLY A 334 -3.62 -15.21 14.15
N TRP A 335 -3.75 -15.45 15.44
CA TRP A 335 -4.99 -15.50 16.19
C TRP A 335 -4.88 -14.63 17.44
N GLY A 336 -5.95 -13.94 17.78
CA GLY A 336 -5.99 -13.13 18.98
C GLY A 336 -7.39 -13.04 19.58
N SER A 337 -7.47 -12.84 20.87
CA SER A 337 -8.74 -12.64 21.57
C SER A 337 -8.66 -11.55 22.60
N GLY A 338 -9.78 -10.91 22.86
CA GLY A 338 -9.89 -9.84 23.83
C GLY A 338 -11.30 -9.29 23.93
N ARG A 339 -11.46 -8.27 24.75
CA ARG A 339 -12.72 -7.55 24.90
C ARG A 339 -12.98 -6.72 23.62
N ALA A 340 -14.17 -6.83 23.05
CA ALA A 340 -14.60 -6.00 21.94
C ALA A 340 -14.74 -4.53 22.37
N VAL A 341 -14.13 -3.62 21.63
CA VAL A 341 -14.40 -2.19 21.70
C VAL A 341 -14.91 -1.74 20.35
N VAL A 342 -16.20 -1.47 20.29
CA VAL A 342 -16.85 -0.98 19.07
C VAL A 342 -16.62 0.52 18.97
N VAL A 343 -15.97 0.93 17.85
CA VAL A 343 -15.57 2.31 17.55
C VAL A 343 -16.24 2.75 16.25
N ASN A 344 -17.05 3.80 16.33
CA ASN A 344 -17.79 4.34 15.18
C ASN A 344 -17.13 5.61 14.59
N CYS A 345 -16.25 6.27 15.34
CA CYS A 345 -15.46 7.41 14.87
C CYS A 345 -14.05 7.37 15.48
N GLU A 346 -13.10 8.05 14.85
CA GLU A 346 -11.71 8.15 15.34
C GLU A 346 -11.62 8.78 16.74
N CYS A 347 -12.58 9.61 17.13
CA CYS A 347 -12.64 10.22 18.46
C CYS A 347 -12.83 9.20 19.58
N GLU A 348 -13.35 8.01 19.29
CA GLU A 348 -13.56 6.92 20.25
C GLU A 348 -12.35 5.99 20.39
N LEU A 349 -11.29 6.16 19.61
CA LEU A 349 -10.09 5.33 19.69
C LEU A 349 -9.40 5.39 21.08
N SER A 350 -9.63 6.46 21.83
CA SER A 350 -9.14 6.58 23.22
C SER A 350 -9.76 5.57 24.19
N ARG A 351 -10.88 4.92 23.84
CA ARG A 351 -11.52 3.85 24.61
C ARG A 351 -10.80 2.51 24.52
N VAL A 352 -9.95 2.36 23.50
CA VAL A 352 -9.25 1.11 23.21
C VAL A 352 -8.07 0.95 24.14
N ALA A 353 -8.09 -0.08 24.97
CA ALA A 353 -7.01 -0.44 25.89
C ALA A 353 -6.11 -1.54 25.29
N PRO A 354 -4.88 -1.69 25.79
CA PRO A 354 -4.02 -2.80 25.43
C PRO A 354 -4.70 -4.15 25.67
N GLY A 355 -4.65 -5.03 24.66
CA GLY A 355 -5.28 -6.36 24.72
C GLY A 355 -6.74 -6.40 24.26
N ASP A 356 -7.37 -5.27 23.95
CA ASP A 356 -8.72 -5.25 23.39
C ASP A 356 -8.73 -5.73 21.92
N VAL A 357 -9.90 -6.15 21.45
CA VAL A 357 -10.20 -6.34 20.02
C VAL A 357 -10.98 -5.13 19.54
N LEU A 358 -10.39 -4.41 18.57
CA LEU A 358 -11.03 -3.26 17.95
C LEU A 358 -12.05 -3.73 16.92
N VAL A 359 -13.31 -3.30 17.06
CA VAL A 359 -14.38 -3.53 16.08
C VAL A 359 -14.81 -2.18 15.52
N THR A 360 -14.69 -2.00 14.19
CA THR A 360 -14.96 -0.70 13.55
C THR A 360 -15.60 -0.85 12.18
N ARG A 361 -16.16 0.24 11.66
CA ARG A 361 -16.71 0.25 10.30
C ARG A 361 -15.61 0.36 9.25
N VAL A 362 -14.65 1.26 9.44
CA VAL A 362 -13.63 1.61 8.44
C VAL A 362 -12.24 1.32 8.97
N ALA A 363 -11.46 0.61 8.19
CA ALA A 363 -10.05 0.35 8.46
C ALA A 363 -9.17 1.51 7.93
N GLY A 364 -9.38 2.71 8.46
CA GLY A 364 -8.66 3.93 8.05
C GLY A 364 -7.23 4.04 8.61
N PRO A 365 -6.41 4.98 8.10
CA PRO A 365 -5.02 5.18 8.52
C PRO A 365 -4.83 5.52 10.00
N ALA A 366 -5.83 6.16 10.63
CA ALA A 366 -5.81 6.50 12.06
C ALA A 366 -5.67 5.28 12.97
N LEU A 367 -6.15 4.10 12.53
CA LEU A 367 -6.04 2.86 13.30
C LEU A 367 -4.59 2.40 13.47
N SER A 368 -3.67 2.86 12.64
CA SER A 368 -2.24 2.55 12.78
C SER A 368 -1.65 2.91 14.16
N GLN A 369 -2.29 3.87 14.85
CA GLN A 369 -1.85 4.32 16.18
C GLN A 369 -2.21 3.32 17.29
N VAL A 370 -3.33 2.61 17.17
CA VAL A 370 -3.80 1.65 18.16
C VAL A 370 -3.38 0.22 17.86
N LEU A 371 -3.02 -0.10 16.60
CA LEU A 371 -2.60 -1.43 16.17
C LEU A 371 -1.56 -2.09 17.11
N PRO A 372 -0.49 -1.40 17.58
CA PRO A 372 0.51 -2.04 18.44
C PRO A 372 -0.02 -2.55 19.77
N HIS A 373 -1.21 -2.14 20.18
CA HIS A 373 -1.74 -2.39 21.52
C HIS A 373 -2.91 -3.36 21.53
N VAL A 374 -3.56 -3.61 20.39
CA VAL A 374 -4.75 -4.45 20.30
C VAL A 374 -4.40 -5.91 20.06
N SER A 375 -5.24 -6.82 20.58
CA SER A 375 -5.14 -8.26 20.32
C SER A 375 -5.69 -8.68 18.95
N GLY A 376 -6.46 -7.81 18.30
CA GLY A 376 -7.00 -8.06 16.98
C GLY A 376 -7.85 -6.91 16.48
N VAL A 377 -8.15 -6.93 15.18
CA VAL A 377 -8.98 -5.91 14.52
C VAL A 377 -10.02 -6.59 13.64
N VAL A 378 -11.25 -6.06 13.71
CA VAL A 378 -12.38 -6.43 12.85
C VAL A 378 -12.92 -5.15 12.22
N ALA A 379 -13.05 -5.11 10.89
CA ALA A 379 -13.68 -3.99 10.22
C ALA A 379 -14.70 -4.44 9.17
N GLU A 380 -15.75 -3.62 9.00
CA GLU A 380 -16.80 -3.89 8.02
C GLU A 380 -16.32 -3.67 6.59
N LEU A 381 -15.42 -2.73 6.39
CA LEU A 381 -14.87 -2.37 5.08
C LEU A 381 -13.39 -2.75 4.97
N GLY A 382 -12.89 -2.80 3.74
CA GLY A 382 -11.51 -3.12 3.43
C GLY A 382 -11.29 -4.57 3.00
N GLY A 383 -10.07 -4.85 2.55
CA GLY A 383 -9.67 -6.16 2.04
C GLY A 383 -8.22 -6.51 2.38
N SER A 384 -7.81 -7.72 2.06
CA SER A 384 -6.51 -8.31 2.42
C SER A 384 -5.30 -7.53 1.90
N THR A 385 -5.47 -6.68 0.90
CA THR A 385 -4.41 -5.88 0.26
C THR A 385 -4.48 -4.39 0.60
N SER A 386 -5.29 -4.00 1.61
CA SER A 386 -5.32 -2.62 2.11
C SER A 386 -4.01 -2.26 2.83
N HIS A 387 -3.73 -0.97 2.97
CA HIS A 387 -2.56 -0.47 3.71
C HIS A 387 -2.55 -0.98 5.16
N LEU A 388 -3.73 -0.99 5.81
CA LEU A 388 -3.82 -1.45 7.20
C LEU A 388 -3.61 -2.96 7.31
N ALA A 389 -4.09 -3.75 6.33
CA ALA A 389 -3.84 -5.19 6.27
C ALA A 389 -2.33 -5.50 6.15
N SER A 390 -1.63 -4.76 5.30
CA SER A 390 -0.16 -4.87 5.19
C SER A 390 0.54 -4.56 6.50
N LEU A 391 0.15 -3.48 7.16
CA LEU A 391 0.73 -3.08 8.45
C LEU A 391 0.41 -4.08 9.56
N ALA A 392 -0.79 -4.66 9.55
CA ALA A 392 -1.17 -5.70 10.50
C ALA A 392 -0.34 -6.98 10.32
N ARG A 393 -0.13 -7.41 9.07
CA ARG A 393 0.76 -8.57 8.77
C ARG A 393 2.19 -8.32 9.21
N GLU A 394 2.73 -7.13 8.96
CA GLU A 394 4.07 -6.74 9.40
C GLU A 394 4.25 -6.85 10.92
N ARG A 395 3.21 -6.48 11.66
CA ARG A 395 3.23 -6.44 13.14
C ARG A 395 2.71 -7.69 13.81
N GLY A 396 2.31 -8.70 13.06
CA GLY A 396 1.73 -9.92 13.61
C GLY A 396 0.36 -9.72 14.27
N ILE A 397 -0.41 -8.71 13.86
CA ILE A 397 -1.72 -8.42 14.45
C ILE A 397 -2.81 -9.19 13.69
N PRO A 398 -3.61 -10.03 14.37
CA PRO A 398 -4.77 -10.68 13.78
C PRO A 398 -5.77 -9.64 13.28
N MET A 399 -6.17 -9.73 11.99
CA MET A 399 -7.09 -8.77 11.39
C MET A 399 -8.01 -9.45 10.39
N VAL A 400 -9.30 -9.13 10.48
CA VAL A 400 -10.32 -9.56 9.53
C VAL A 400 -11.08 -8.34 9.04
N LEU A 401 -11.10 -8.13 7.74
CA LEU A 401 -11.75 -7.00 7.06
C LEU A 401 -12.92 -7.48 6.22
N GLY A 402 -13.83 -6.57 5.84
CA GLY A 402 -15.00 -6.91 5.03
C GLY A 402 -16.02 -7.75 5.79
N VAL A 403 -16.07 -7.63 7.11
CA VAL A 403 -17.06 -8.32 7.97
C VAL A 403 -18.32 -7.46 8.05
N LEU A 404 -19.25 -7.67 7.15
CA LEU A 404 -20.47 -6.87 7.05
C LEU A 404 -21.26 -6.87 8.38
N ASP A 405 -21.70 -5.67 8.77
CA ASP A 405 -22.49 -5.41 9.99
C ASP A 405 -21.78 -5.83 11.29
N ALA A 406 -20.44 -5.92 11.30
CA ALA A 406 -19.67 -6.32 12.50
C ALA A 406 -19.96 -5.42 13.71
N THR A 407 -20.05 -4.10 13.51
CA THR A 407 -20.32 -3.13 14.57
C THR A 407 -21.73 -3.26 15.18
N LEU A 408 -22.66 -3.85 14.44
CA LEU A 408 -24.04 -4.13 14.92
C LEU A 408 -24.17 -5.53 15.52
N ARG A 409 -23.40 -6.50 15.02
CA ARG A 409 -23.53 -7.92 15.40
C ARG A 409 -22.66 -8.32 16.57
N ILE A 410 -21.51 -7.69 16.71
CA ILE A 410 -20.59 -7.95 17.83
C ILE A 410 -20.90 -6.94 18.94
N PRO A 411 -21.40 -7.39 20.11
CA PRO A 411 -21.72 -6.47 21.19
C PRO A 411 -20.46 -5.82 21.77
N ASP A 412 -20.51 -4.52 22.02
CA ASP A 412 -19.46 -3.79 22.75
C ASP A 412 -19.22 -4.45 24.14
N GLY A 413 -17.98 -4.70 24.50
CA GLY A 413 -17.59 -5.36 25.75
C GLY A 413 -17.64 -6.89 25.73
N SER A 414 -18.14 -7.54 24.66
CA SER A 414 -18.12 -9.02 24.55
C SER A 414 -16.70 -9.55 24.37
N GLN A 415 -16.48 -10.84 24.66
CA GLN A 415 -15.20 -11.50 24.33
C GLN A 415 -15.21 -11.92 22.86
N VAL A 416 -14.19 -11.50 22.13
CA VAL A 416 -14.06 -11.74 20.68
C VAL A 416 -12.75 -12.46 20.38
N ALA A 417 -12.81 -13.43 19.47
CA ALA A 417 -11.66 -14.08 18.87
C ALA A 417 -11.58 -13.70 17.39
N VAL A 418 -10.39 -13.33 16.95
CA VAL A 418 -10.05 -12.94 15.57
C VAL A 418 -9.06 -13.93 15.00
N ASP A 419 -9.46 -14.68 13.98
CA ASP A 419 -8.58 -15.52 13.18
C ASP A 419 -8.22 -14.73 11.91
N GLY A 420 -7.07 -14.06 11.97
CA GLY A 420 -6.57 -13.24 10.86
C GLY A 420 -6.15 -14.03 9.63
N VAL A 421 -5.99 -15.34 9.78
CA VAL A 421 -5.57 -16.26 8.73
C VAL A 421 -6.77 -16.85 7.99
N ALA A 422 -7.73 -17.41 8.75
CA ALA A 422 -8.96 -17.97 8.16
C ALA A 422 -9.97 -16.87 7.75
N GLY A 423 -9.80 -15.65 8.24
CA GLY A 423 -10.76 -14.57 8.03
C GLY A 423 -12.06 -14.79 8.79
N ILE A 424 -11.97 -15.32 10.01
CA ILE A 424 -13.14 -15.65 10.84
C ILE A 424 -13.10 -14.88 12.15
N VAL A 425 -14.24 -14.35 12.54
CA VAL A 425 -14.43 -13.67 13.82
C VAL A 425 -15.52 -14.39 14.60
N ARG A 426 -15.27 -14.71 15.88
CA ARG A 426 -16.22 -15.34 16.80
C ARG A 426 -16.33 -14.50 18.06
N TRP A 427 -17.49 -14.55 18.75
CA TRP A 427 -17.68 -13.86 20.03
C TRP A 427 -18.56 -14.65 20.99
N ILE A 428 -18.34 -14.40 22.27
CA ILE A 428 -19.10 -14.91 23.41
C ILE A 428 -19.72 -13.71 24.11
N ARG A 429 -20.99 -13.78 24.40
CA ARG A 429 -21.72 -12.76 25.18
C ARG A 429 -21.38 -12.83 26.67
#